data_a2262a3ebe1b42c55dfb6be502ed8c70
#
_entry.id   a2262a3ebe1b42c55dfb6be502ed8c70
#
_cell.length_a   1.000
_cell.length_b   1.000
_cell.length_c   1.000
_cell.angle_alpha   90.00
_cell.angle_beta   90.00
_cell.angle_gamma   90.00
#
_symmetry.space_group_name_H-M   'P 1'
#
loop_
_entity.id
_entity.type
_entity.pdbx_description
1 polymer ?
#
loop_
_entity_poly.entity_id
_entity_poly.type
_entity_poly.pdbx_seq_one_letter_code
_entity_poly.pdbx_strand_id
1 'polypeptide(L)'
;RNQLTSLPAEIGRLTSLGRLGLGYNQLTSLPVEIGQLTSLTYLNLNGNLLTSLPAEIGQLTSLEQLYLSRNQLTSLPVEIGHLTSLRVLYLYNNKLTTLPAAIGELEAAGCEVYMDDDVTFDE
;
A
#
# COMPACT_ATOMS: atom_id res chain seq x y z
N ARG A 1 1.97 18.57 -4.13
CA ARG A 1 3.01 18.43 -3.10
C ARG A 1 2.57 19.09 -1.83
N ASN A 2 2.57 18.35 -0.79
CA ASN A 2 2.19 18.83 0.52
C ASN A 2 3.30 18.52 1.51
N GLN A 3 3.05 18.79 2.77
CA GLN A 3 4.07 18.60 3.80
C GLN A 3 3.52 17.79 4.97
N LEU A 4 2.56 16.91 4.70
CA LEU A 4 2.03 16.07 5.74
C LEU A 4 3.08 15.07 6.20
N THR A 5 3.29 15.00 7.51
CA THR A 5 4.24 14.06 8.11
C THR A 5 3.55 12.87 8.76
N SER A 6 2.26 12.97 9.02
CA SER A 6 1.49 11.88 9.63
C SER A 6 0.01 12.04 9.32
N LEU A 7 -0.75 10.97 9.51
CA LEU A 7 -2.21 10.98 9.45
C LEU A 7 -2.74 10.74 10.86
N PRO A 8 -3.80 11.46 11.27
CA PRO A 8 -4.39 11.19 12.57
C PRO A 8 -5.20 9.89 12.55
N ALA A 9 -5.36 9.28 13.73
CA ALA A 9 -6.17 8.07 13.87
C ALA A 9 -7.61 8.28 13.41
N GLU A 10 -8.10 9.52 13.50
CA GLU A 10 -9.45 9.89 13.09
C GLU A 10 -9.71 9.67 11.60
N ILE A 11 -8.65 9.48 10.79
CA ILE A 11 -8.85 9.14 9.37
C ILE A 11 -9.75 7.90 9.23
N GLY A 12 -9.67 6.97 10.20
CA GLY A 12 -10.46 5.75 10.18
C GLY A 12 -11.97 5.97 10.28
N ARG A 13 -12.41 7.18 10.62
CA ARG A 13 -13.83 7.50 10.69
C ARG A 13 -14.46 7.73 9.33
N LEU A 14 -13.63 7.90 8.28
CA LEU A 14 -14.11 8.20 6.93
C LEU A 14 -14.46 6.90 6.20
N THR A 15 -15.38 6.13 6.78
CA THR A 15 -15.70 4.78 6.32
C THR A 15 -16.39 4.73 4.96
N SER A 16 -16.89 5.86 4.46
CA SER A 16 -17.48 5.95 3.13
C SER A 16 -16.51 6.47 2.08
N LEU A 17 -15.26 6.78 2.48
CA LEU A 17 -14.28 7.35 1.55
C LEU A 17 -13.90 6.31 0.51
N GLY A 18 -13.99 6.67 -0.77
CA GLY A 18 -13.66 5.77 -1.88
C GLY A 18 -12.28 6.01 -2.45
N ARG A 19 -11.75 7.21 -2.36
CA ARG A 19 -10.45 7.56 -2.94
C ARG A 19 -9.67 8.43 -1.96
N LEU A 20 -8.40 8.11 -1.76
CA LEU A 20 -7.53 8.86 -0.87
C LEU A 20 -6.20 9.12 -1.58
N GLY A 21 -5.94 10.38 -1.88
CA GLY A 21 -4.71 10.80 -2.55
C GLY A 21 -3.79 11.50 -1.58
N LEU A 22 -2.67 10.87 -1.27
CA LEU A 22 -1.67 11.39 -0.32
C LEU A 22 -0.29 11.45 -0.94
N GLY A 23 -0.21 11.46 -2.27
CA GLY A 23 1.08 11.47 -2.97
C GLY A 23 1.90 12.72 -2.66
N TYR A 24 3.23 12.54 -2.63
CA TYR A 24 4.20 13.61 -2.49
C TYR A 24 4.03 14.42 -1.21
N ASN A 25 3.93 13.69 -0.11
CA ASN A 25 3.99 14.22 1.24
C ASN A 25 5.26 13.70 1.91
N GLN A 26 5.29 13.71 3.22
CA GLN A 26 6.45 13.28 4.01
C GLN A 26 6.03 12.25 5.06
N LEU A 27 5.06 11.40 4.71
CA LEU A 27 4.55 10.39 5.63
C LEU A 27 5.62 9.34 5.89
N THR A 28 5.88 9.07 7.16
CA THR A 28 6.84 8.03 7.55
C THR A 28 6.16 6.72 7.94
N SER A 29 4.86 6.76 8.24
CA SER A 29 4.09 5.58 8.58
C SER A 29 2.60 5.87 8.35
N LEU A 30 1.78 4.82 8.41
CA LEU A 30 0.33 4.94 8.37
C LEU A 30 -0.21 4.45 9.71
N PRO A 31 -1.28 5.09 10.22
CA PRO A 31 -1.92 4.59 11.44
C PRO A 31 -2.64 3.27 11.15
N VAL A 32 -2.76 2.42 12.15
CA VAL A 32 -3.48 1.15 11.98
C VAL A 32 -4.94 1.37 11.60
N GLU A 33 -5.50 2.53 11.96
CA GLU A 33 -6.86 2.93 11.62
C GLU A 33 -7.10 3.06 10.11
N ILE A 34 -6.03 3.10 9.30
CA ILE A 34 -6.19 3.10 7.84
C ILE A 34 -7.02 1.88 7.39
N GLY A 35 -6.91 0.77 8.13
CA GLY A 35 -7.65 -0.45 7.83
C GLY A 35 -9.17 -0.33 7.97
N GLN A 36 -9.66 0.74 8.60
CA GLN A 36 -11.09 0.96 8.76
C GLN A 36 -11.75 1.54 7.52
N LEU A 37 -10.97 1.95 6.52
CA LEU A 37 -11.48 2.56 5.29
C LEU A 37 -11.93 1.49 4.30
N THR A 38 -12.92 0.70 4.70
CA THR A 38 -13.31 -0.50 3.95
C THR A 38 -14.04 -0.21 2.63
N SER A 39 -14.42 1.04 2.38
CA SER A 39 -14.98 1.46 1.09
C SER A 39 -13.91 1.96 0.11
N LEU A 40 -12.66 2.03 0.54
CA LEU A 40 -11.59 2.63 -0.26
C LEU A 40 -11.26 1.74 -1.45
N THR A 41 -11.27 2.32 -2.66
CA THR A 41 -10.91 1.63 -3.90
C THR A 41 -9.60 2.12 -4.48
N TYR A 42 -9.16 3.31 -4.11
CA TYR A 42 -7.97 3.96 -4.64
C TYR A 42 -7.19 4.58 -3.49
N LEU A 43 -5.91 4.21 -3.38
CA LEU A 43 -5.02 4.79 -2.37
C LEU A 43 -3.69 5.13 -3.04
N ASN A 44 -3.36 6.41 -3.07
CA ASN A 44 -2.11 6.89 -3.65
C ASN A 44 -1.20 7.40 -2.54
N LEU A 45 -0.09 6.69 -2.35
CA LEU A 45 0.93 7.02 -1.36
C LEU A 45 2.30 7.22 -2.02
N ASN A 46 2.32 7.44 -3.34
CA ASN A 46 3.58 7.67 -4.05
C ASN A 46 4.32 8.86 -3.45
N GLY A 47 5.65 8.78 -3.42
CA GLY A 47 6.48 9.92 -3.06
C GLY A 47 6.42 10.30 -1.60
N ASN A 48 6.36 9.33 -0.71
CA ASN A 48 6.42 9.56 0.73
C ASN A 48 7.71 8.96 1.30
N LEU A 49 7.77 8.78 2.60
CA LEU A 49 8.94 8.25 3.31
C LEU A 49 8.59 6.98 4.08
N LEU A 50 7.62 6.22 3.58
CA LEU A 50 7.15 5.03 4.26
C LEU A 50 8.23 3.95 4.24
N THR A 51 8.53 3.38 5.41
CA THR A 51 9.48 2.27 5.53
C THR A 51 8.78 0.92 5.65
N SER A 52 7.51 0.93 6.03
CA SER A 52 6.69 -0.27 6.16
C SER A 52 5.22 0.11 6.06
N LEU A 53 4.36 -0.90 5.96
CA LEU A 53 2.92 -0.74 6.02
C LEU A 53 2.40 -1.53 7.22
N PRO A 54 1.36 -1.06 7.89
CA PRO A 54 0.75 -1.85 8.96
C PRO A 54 0.05 -3.08 8.38
N ALA A 55 -0.02 -4.15 9.17
CA ALA A 55 -0.74 -5.37 8.76
C ALA A 55 -2.20 -5.06 8.43
N GLU A 56 -2.77 -4.04 9.05
CA GLU A 56 -4.15 -3.60 8.84
C GLU A 56 -4.42 -3.14 7.42
N ILE A 57 -3.37 -2.88 6.61
CA ILE A 57 -3.57 -2.59 5.18
C ILE A 57 -4.38 -3.69 4.49
N GLY A 58 -4.24 -4.94 4.98
CA GLY A 58 -4.97 -6.09 4.45
C GLY A 58 -6.46 -6.05 4.67
N GLN A 59 -6.95 -5.12 5.49
CA GLN A 59 -8.39 -4.97 5.74
C GLN A 59 -9.09 -4.17 4.65
N LEU A 60 -8.34 -3.58 3.72
CA LEU A 60 -8.89 -2.75 2.65
C LEU A 60 -9.37 -3.64 1.50
N THR A 61 -10.37 -4.47 1.77
CA THR A 61 -10.80 -5.51 0.83
C THR A 61 -11.50 -4.99 -0.42
N SER A 62 -11.86 -3.70 -0.46
CA SER A 62 -12.41 -3.07 -1.66
C SER A 62 -11.33 -2.39 -2.51
N LEU A 63 -10.09 -2.36 -2.04
CA LEU A 63 -9.03 -1.61 -2.71
C LEU A 63 -8.69 -2.23 -4.06
N GLU A 64 -8.68 -1.41 -5.10
CA GLU A 64 -8.40 -1.81 -6.47
C GLU A 64 -7.09 -1.27 -6.99
N GLN A 65 -6.66 -0.09 -6.51
CA GLN A 65 -5.44 0.56 -6.96
C GLN A 65 -4.64 1.03 -5.77
N LEU A 66 -3.40 0.57 -5.68
CA LEU A 66 -2.49 0.93 -4.58
C LEU A 66 -1.17 1.42 -5.17
N TYR A 67 -0.84 2.67 -4.89
CA TYR A 67 0.37 3.33 -5.39
C TYR A 67 1.33 3.54 -4.23
N LEU A 68 2.45 2.85 -4.26
CA LEU A 68 3.47 2.89 -3.20
C LEU A 68 4.87 3.20 -3.76
N SER A 69 4.95 3.67 -5.01
CA SER A 69 6.25 3.98 -5.61
C SER A 69 6.91 5.17 -4.92
N ARG A 70 8.26 5.21 -4.97
CA ARG A 70 9.05 6.31 -4.41
C ARG A 70 8.83 6.49 -2.91
N ASN A 71 8.91 5.38 -2.21
CA ASN A 71 8.96 5.36 -0.76
C ASN A 71 10.28 4.72 -0.33
N GLN A 72 10.36 4.26 0.89
CA GLN A 72 11.57 3.62 1.43
C GLN A 72 11.20 2.26 2.02
N LEU A 73 10.24 1.58 1.41
CA LEU A 73 9.77 0.29 1.90
C LEU A 73 10.88 -0.75 1.78
N THR A 74 11.13 -1.45 2.86
CA THR A 74 12.10 -2.55 2.89
C THR A 74 11.42 -3.91 2.84
N SER A 75 10.12 -3.96 3.13
CA SER A 75 9.31 -5.18 3.10
C SER A 75 7.85 -4.81 2.98
N LEU A 76 7.02 -5.81 2.68
CA LEU A 76 5.57 -5.69 2.69
C LEU A 76 5.02 -6.73 3.67
N PRO A 77 3.93 -6.42 4.38
CA PRO A 77 3.32 -7.41 5.26
C PRO A 77 2.67 -8.52 4.44
N VAL A 78 2.67 -9.74 4.96
CA VAL A 78 2.03 -10.87 4.27
C VAL A 78 0.53 -10.63 4.09
N GLU A 79 -0.07 -9.80 4.94
CA GLU A 79 -1.49 -9.43 4.86
C GLU A 79 -1.84 -8.68 3.58
N ILE A 80 -0.83 -8.19 2.83
CA ILE A 80 -1.08 -7.58 1.51
C ILE A 80 -1.83 -8.56 0.60
N GLY A 81 -1.66 -9.86 0.83
CA GLY A 81 -2.36 -10.89 0.08
C GLY A 81 -3.87 -10.92 0.31
N HIS A 82 -4.35 -10.25 1.35
CA HIS A 82 -5.79 -10.17 1.63
C HIS A 82 -6.51 -9.15 0.75
N LEU A 83 -5.77 -8.38 -0.07
CA LEU A 83 -6.36 -7.37 -0.95
C LEU A 83 -6.90 -8.02 -2.21
N THR A 84 -7.98 -8.80 -2.03
CA THR A 84 -8.50 -9.65 -3.09
C THR A 84 -9.18 -8.89 -4.23
N SER A 85 -9.47 -7.60 -4.05
CA SER A 85 -10.01 -6.76 -5.13
C SER A 85 -8.90 -6.00 -5.88
N LEU A 86 -7.66 -6.14 -5.47
CA LEU A 86 -6.57 -5.34 -6.01
C LEU A 86 -6.31 -5.70 -7.47
N ARG A 87 -6.24 -4.68 -8.32
CA ARG A 87 -6.01 -4.83 -9.76
C ARG A 87 -4.64 -4.34 -10.17
N VAL A 88 -4.09 -3.35 -9.46
CA VAL A 88 -2.78 -2.81 -9.78
C VAL A 88 -2.06 -2.37 -8.49
N LEU A 89 -0.76 -2.67 -8.44
CA LEU A 89 0.11 -2.34 -7.31
C LEU A 89 1.41 -1.78 -7.88
N TYR A 90 1.75 -0.54 -7.54
CA TYR A 90 2.98 0.12 -7.99
C TYR A 90 3.99 0.18 -6.86
N LEU A 91 5.17 -0.41 -7.08
CA LEU A 91 6.22 -0.53 -6.05
C LEU A 91 7.59 -0.02 -6.53
N TYR A 92 7.65 0.74 -7.63
CA TYR A 92 8.94 1.23 -8.14
C TYR A 92 9.65 2.15 -7.15
N ASN A 93 10.97 2.11 -7.15
CA ASN A 93 11.82 3.04 -6.39
C ASN A 93 11.56 2.94 -4.89
N ASN A 94 11.60 1.71 -4.40
CA ASN A 94 11.63 1.42 -2.97
C ASN A 94 12.96 0.74 -2.65
N LYS A 95 13.09 0.21 -1.45
CA LYS A 95 14.29 -0.51 -1.00
C LYS A 95 14.00 -2.00 -0.81
N LEU A 96 12.98 -2.48 -1.51
CA LEU A 96 12.59 -3.88 -1.46
C LEU A 96 13.64 -4.73 -2.16
N THR A 97 14.05 -5.81 -1.53
CA THR A 97 14.90 -6.83 -2.14
C THR A 97 14.11 -8.11 -2.39
N THR A 98 13.09 -8.36 -1.56
CA THR A 98 12.22 -9.52 -1.70
C THR A 98 10.78 -9.10 -1.47
N LEU A 99 9.84 -9.91 -1.97
CA LEU A 99 8.41 -9.74 -1.76
C LEU A 99 7.86 -11.02 -1.13
N PRO A 100 6.84 -10.92 -0.28
CA PRO A 100 6.21 -12.13 0.25
C PRO A 100 5.54 -12.92 -0.85
N ALA A 101 5.43 -14.22 -0.68
CA ALA A 101 4.77 -15.12 -1.64
C ALA A 101 3.34 -14.68 -1.95
N ALA A 102 2.68 -13.99 -0.99
CA ALA A 102 1.33 -13.46 -1.17
C ALA A 102 1.22 -12.55 -2.40
N ILE A 103 2.29 -11.85 -2.79
CA ILE A 103 2.28 -11.00 -3.99
C ILE A 103 2.12 -11.87 -5.24
N GLY A 104 2.80 -13.02 -5.29
CA GLY A 104 2.64 -13.94 -6.41
C GLY A 104 1.22 -14.47 -6.51
N GLU A 105 0.55 -14.67 -5.38
CA GLU A 105 -0.85 -15.07 -5.35
C GLU A 105 -1.76 -13.97 -5.90
N LEU A 106 -1.46 -12.72 -5.60
CA LEU A 106 -2.22 -11.59 -6.17
C LEU A 106 -2.04 -11.54 -7.68
N GLU A 107 -0.82 -11.74 -8.17
CA GLU A 107 -0.56 -11.76 -9.62
C GLU A 107 -1.32 -12.89 -10.29
N ALA A 108 -1.35 -14.07 -9.67
CA ALA A 108 -2.07 -15.22 -10.20
C ALA A 108 -3.57 -14.97 -10.26
N ALA A 109 -4.08 -14.10 -9.38
CA ALA A 109 -5.50 -13.71 -9.34
C ALA A 109 -5.81 -12.55 -10.29
N GLY A 110 -4.82 -12.05 -11.03
CA GLY A 110 -5.04 -11.00 -12.03
C GLY A 110 -4.52 -9.63 -11.67
N CYS A 111 -3.89 -9.46 -10.52
CA CYS A 111 -3.32 -8.16 -10.13
C CYS A 111 -2.03 -7.91 -10.92
N GLU A 112 -1.89 -6.70 -11.45
CA GLU A 112 -0.66 -6.26 -12.10
C GLU A 112 0.23 -5.62 -11.07
N VAL A 113 1.42 -6.17 -10.87
CA VAL A 113 2.39 -5.66 -9.89
C VAL A 113 3.58 -5.08 -10.65
N TYR A 114 3.87 -3.82 -10.42
CA TYR A 114 4.96 -3.09 -11.05
C TYR A 114 6.06 -2.83 -10.02
N MET A 115 7.24 -3.34 -10.26
CA MET A 115 8.37 -3.29 -9.32
C MET A 115 9.67 -3.21 -10.08
N ASP A 116 10.75 -2.86 -9.36
CA ASP A 116 12.09 -2.81 -9.94
C ASP A 116 12.57 -4.22 -10.27
N ASP A 117 13.50 -4.33 -11.23
CA ASP A 117 13.94 -5.60 -11.77
C ASP A 117 14.71 -6.45 -10.77
N ASP A 118 15.33 -5.83 -9.78
CA ASP A 118 16.18 -6.52 -8.82
C ASP A 118 15.41 -7.09 -7.61
N VAL A 119 14.08 -6.97 -7.62
CA VAL A 119 13.24 -7.51 -6.55
C VAL A 119 12.89 -8.95 -6.86
N THR A 120 13.03 -9.83 -5.86
CA THR A 120 12.71 -11.25 -6.02
C THR A 120 11.64 -11.65 -5.01
N PHE A 121 11.05 -12.82 -5.24
CA PHE A 121 10.06 -13.35 -4.30
C PHE A 121 10.77 -14.13 -3.20
N ASP A 122 10.24 -14.00 -1.99
CA ASP A 122 10.65 -14.80 -0.86
C ASP A 122 10.01 -16.19 -1.02
N GLU A 123 10.84 -17.23 -0.85
CA GLU A 123 10.36 -18.61 -1.00
C GLU A 123 10.02 -19.25 0.32
#